data_b3a93f5c087cfe534919cb5b49443374
#
_entry.id   b3a93f5c087cfe534919cb5b49443374
#
_cell.length_a   1.000
_cell.length_b   1.000
_cell.length_c   1.000
_cell.angle_alpha   90.00
_cell.angle_beta   90.00
_cell.angle_gamma   90.00
#
_symmetry.space_group_name_H-M   'P 1'
#
loop_
_entity.id
_entity.type
_entity.pdbx_description
1 polymer ?
#
loop_
_entity_poly.entity_id
_entity_poly.type
_entity_poly.pdbx_seq_one_letter_code
_entity_poly.pdbx_strand_id
1 'polypeptide(L)'
;MENAEVWKIIRKHFEDNPQCLVRHHIDSYNHFFKKDINQIFKDSNPLKLQVNFDPVTETYKQECLMYLGGKDGNKIYFGKPIIYDDDASHYMLPNEARLRDMTYGMTIHYDVDVEFTDILDENEEPAMVGGDSSHIVDNLNYEQGMFMGGNEKKDRKKRAKKQVEEVTAEQSVLIKELTTQSIQEDIHGRRVQHRTLTMEKVYLGRFPVMLQSDYCILQELPKEMRFNMGECKNDLGGYFIIDGKEKTVVPQEKFGNNMMYIRKDNDERYLFSAEIRSVSENVSKPVRTLAVKLQAPNASYSQKNIVVAIPNVRKPVPLFIVFRALGILSD
;
A
#
# COMPACT_ATOMS: atom_id res chain seq x y z
N MET A 1 22.29 -38.45 -23.27
CA MET A 1 21.30 -37.69 -24.06
C MET A 1 22.03 -36.82 -25.06
N GLU A 2 21.71 -36.93 -26.34
CA GLU A 2 22.31 -36.07 -27.35
C GLU A 2 21.87 -34.63 -27.12
N ASN A 3 22.78 -33.68 -27.32
CA ASN A 3 22.48 -32.23 -27.10
C ASN A 3 21.21 -31.76 -27.82
N ALA A 4 20.87 -32.38 -28.97
CA ALA A 4 19.67 -32.07 -29.74
C ALA A 4 18.34 -32.38 -28.98
N GLU A 5 18.30 -33.44 -28.17
CA GLU A 5 17.12 -33.80 -27.37
C GLU A 5 16.93 -32.85 -26.20
N VAL A 6 18.03 -32.44 -25.55
CA VAL A 6 18.02 -31.46 -24.47
C VAL A 6 17.44 -30.11 -24.96
N TRP A 7 17.88 -29.65 -26.14
CA TRP A 7 17.39 -28.45 -26.75
C TRP A 7 15.88 -28.51 -27.10
N LYS A 8 15.37 -29.66 -27.53
CA LYS A 8 13.94 -29.84 -27.77
C LYS A 8 13.11 -29.68 -26.50
N ILE A 9 13.60 -30.24 -25.37
CA ILE A 9 12.93 -30.12 -24.07
C ILE A 9 12.91 -28.67 -23.60
N ILE A 10 14.06 -27.98 -23.65
CA ILE A 10 14.17 -26.57 -23.25
C ILE A 10 13.24 -25.71 -24.10
N ARG A 11 13.26 -25.88 -25.42
CA ARG A 11 12.41 -25.14 -26.34
C ARG A 11 10.92 -25.35 -26.02
N LYS A 12 10.53 -26.60 -25.81
CA LYS A 12 9.16 -26.95 -25.45
C LYS A 12 8.73 -26.31 -24.14
N HIS A 13 9.60 -26.25 -23.13
CA HIS A 13 9.33 -25.56 -21.88
C HIS A 13 8.99 -24.09 -22.07
N PHE A 14 9.77 -23.36 -22.88
CA PHE A 14 9.51 -21.92 -23.15
C PHE A 14 8.30 -21.70 -24.08
N GLU A 15 8.01 -22.66 -24.98
CA GLU A 15 6.80 -22.59 -25.81
C GLU A 15 5.54 -22.80 -24.96
N ASP A 16 5.56 -23.72 -24.00
CA ASP A 16 4.43 -24.01 -23.10
C ASP A 16 4.28 -22.93 -22.01
N ASN A 17 5.37 -22.28 -21.63
CA ASN A 17 5.38 -21.23 -20.59
C ASN A 17 6.05 -19.95 -21.09
N PRO A 18 5.44 -19.23 -22.02
CA PRO A 18 6.06 -18.07 -22.68
C PRO A 18 6.44 -16.94 -21.69
N GLN A 19 5.67 -16.77 -20.61
CA GLN A 19 5.89 -15.74 -19.60
C GLN A 19 6.69 -16.20 -18.38
N CYS A 20 7.31 -17.38 -18.37
CA CYS A 20 7.98 -17.94 -17.20
C CYS A 20 9.01 -17.00 -16.57
N LEU A 21 9.71 -16.18 -17.36
CA LEU A 21 10.73 -15.24 -16.89
C LEU A 21 10.15 -13.95 -16.24
N VAL A 22 8.92 -13.56 -16.59
CA VAL A 22 8.30 -12.32 -16.14
C VAL A 22 7.05 -12.55 -15.28
N ARG A 23 6.62 -13.82 -15.17
CA ARG A 23 5.40 -14.19 -14.47
C ARG A 23 5.36 -13.72 -13.03
N HIS A 24 6.47 -13.80 -12.31
CA HIS A 24 6.56 -13.35 -10.92
C HIS A 24 6.27 -11.84 -10.77
N HIS A 25 6.64 -11.01 -11.74
CA HIS A 25 6.29 -9.59 -11.75
C HIS A 25 4.79 -9.40 -11.95
N ILE A 26 4.23 -10.07 -12.96
CA ILE A 26 2.81 -9.96 -13.31
C ILE A 26 1.93 -10.49 -12.17
N ASP A 27 2.26 -11.66 -11.63
CA ASP A 27 1.51 -12.28 -10.52
C ASP A 27 1.56 -11.40 -9.26
N SER A 28 2.72 -10.83 -8.92
CA SER A 28 2.87 -9.92 -7.78
C SER A 28 2.05 -8.63 -7.96
N TYR A 29 2.09 -8.04 -9.15
CA TYR A 29 1.30 -6.85 -9.47
C TYR A 29 -0.20 -7.12 -9.38
N ASN A 30 -0.67 -8.21 -9.98
CA ASN A 30 -2.06 -8.60 -9.94
C ASN A 30 -2.53 -8.92 -8.51
N HIS A 31 -1.70 -9.59 -7.70
CA HIS A 31 -2.01 -9.90 -6.31
C HIS A 31 -2.18 -8.63 -5.48
N PHE A 32 -1.28 -7.65 -5.66
CA PHE A 32 -1.35 -6.38 -4.95
C PHE A 32 -2.69 -5.68 -5.17
N PHE A 33 -3.11 -5.50 -6.41
CA PHE A 33 -4.35 -4.78 -6.70
C PHE A 33 -5.64 -5.59 -6.44
N LYS A 34 -5.56 -6.94 -6.44
CA LYS A 34 -6.72 -7.79 -6.14
C LYS A 34 -6.95 -8.01 -4.65
N LYS A 35 -5.89 -8.02 -3.84
CA LYS A 35 -5.97 -8.41 -2.43
C LYS A 35 -5.30 -7.43 -1.49
N ASP A 36 -4.02 -7.10 -1.73
CA ASP A 36 -3.23 -6.39 -0.74
C ASP A 36 -3.71 -4.96 -0.53
N ILE A 37 -4.16 -4.28 -1.59
CA ILE A 37 -4.69 -2.93 -1.48
C ILE A 37 -5.94 -2.88 -0.58
N ASN A 38 -6.86 -3.85 -0.72
CA ASN A 38 -8.04 -3.95 0.13
C ASN A 38 -7.66 -4.22 1.59
N GLN A 39 -6.64 -5.05 1.81
CA GLN A 39 -6.14 -5.32 3.16
C GLN A 39 -5.49 -4.08 3.78
N ILE A 40 -4.73 -3.30 3.01
CA ILE A 40 -4.13 -2.03 3.47
C ILE A 40 -5.23 -1.05 3.92
N PHE A 41 -6.29 -0.89 3.14
CA PHE A 41 -7.42 -0.03 3.51
C PHE A 41 -8.10 -0.53 4.78
N LYS A 42 -8.37 -1.84 4.87
CA LYS A 42 -8.98 -2.45 6.05
C LYS A 42 -8.13 -2.30 7.31
N ASP A 43 -6.82 -2.48 7.21
CA ASP A 43 -5.90 -2.36 8.35
C ASP A 43 -5.74 -0.89 8.80
N SER A 44 -5.96 0.06 7.89
CA SER A 44 -5.91 1.50 8.18
C SER A 44 -7.21 2.02 8.79
N ASN A 45 -8.31 1.31 8.62
CA ASN A 45 -9.64 1.70 9.09
C ASN A 45 -9.89 1.30 10.56
N PRO A 46 -10.65 2.09 11.33
CA PRO A 46 -11.07 3.47 11.06
C PRO A 46 -9.98 4.49 11.38
N LEU A 47 -9.92 5.59 10.64
CA LEU A 47 -9.17 6.77 11.04
C LEU A 47 -10.01 7.56 12.05
N LYS A 48 -9.53 7.65 13.29
CA LYS A 48 -10.23 8.26 14.41
C LYS A 48 -9.71 9.66 14.69
N LEU A 49 -10.60 10.64 14.62
CA LEU A 49 -10.36 12.02 15.02
C LEU A 49 -11.26 12.36 16.20
N GLN A 50 -10.68 12.91 17.26
CA GLN A 50 -11.39 13.28 18.47
C GLN A 50 -11.06 14.71 18.85
N VAL A 51 -12.09 15.49 19.16
CA VAL A 51 -11.96 16.93 19.48
C VAL A 51 -12.75 17.22 20.76
N ASN A 52 -12.35 18.28 21.48
CA ASN A 52 -13.02 18.76 22.67
C ASN A 52 -13.06 17.72 23.81
N PHE A 53 -11.88 17.40 24.37
CA PHE A 53 -11.77 16.53 25.54
C PHE A 53 -12.38 17.20 26.78
N ASP A 54 -13.30 16.52 27.43
CA ASP A 54 -13.90 16.94 28.71
C ASP A 54 -13.20 16.20 29.86
N PRO A 55 -12.44 16.89 30.73
CA PRO A 55 -11.71 16.25 31.82
C PRO A 55 -12.62 15.75 32.95
N VAL A 56 -13.88 16.18 33.03
CA VAL A 56 -14.83 15.78 34.07
C VAL A 56 -15.43 14.41 33.76
N THR A 57 -15.76 14.18 32.49
CA THR A 57 -16.38 12.94 32.02
C THR A 57 -15.38 11.98 31.40
N GLU A 58 -14.10 12.41 31.26
CA GLU A 58 -13.03 11.67 30.56
C GLU A 58 -13.42 11.22 29.14
N THR A 59 -14.33 11.97 28.49
CA THR A 59 -14.82 11.67 27.14
C THR A 59 -14.56 12.82 26.19
N TYR A 60 -14.56 12.54 24.87
CA TYR A 60 -14.49 13.57 23.84
C TYR A 60 -15.91 13.96 23.43
N LYS A 61 -16.19 15.27 23.32
CA LYS A 61 -17.50 15.76 22.89
C LYS A 61 -17.80 15.47 21.43
N GLN A 62 -16.75 15.45 20.60
CA GLN A 62 -16.88 15.20 19.17
C GLN A 62 -15.93 14.10 18.74
N GLU A 63 -16.45 13.12 18.03
CA GLU A 63 -15.71 12.03 17.44
C GLU A 63 -16.07 11.88 15.97
N CYS A 64 -15.04 11.72 15.13
CA CYS A 64 -15.20 11.44 13.71
C CYS A 64 -14.45 10.16 13.37
N LEU A 65 -15.15 9.20 12.79
CA LEU A 65 -14.61 7.95 12.29
C LEU A 65 -14.68 7.98 10.77
N MET A 66 -13.51 7.89 10.10
CA MET A 66 -13.44 7.83 8.65
C MET A 66 -13.01 6.42 8.22
N TYR A 67 -13.75 5.86 7.28
CA TYR A 67 -13.50 4.55 6.70
C TYR A 67 -13.14 4.71 5.22
N LEU A 68 -11.88 4.49 4.89
CA LEU A 68 -11.38 4.54 3.53
C LEU A 68 -11.74 3.25 2.79
N GLY A 69 -12.29 3.37 1.58
CA GLY A 69 -12.79 2.21 0.83
C GLY A 69 -14.01 1.54 1.45
N GLY A 70 -14.79 2.28 2.27
CA GLY A 70 -15.88 1.74 3.08
C GLY A 70 -15.38 0.97 4.32
N LYS A 71 -16.30 0.49 5.15
CA LYS A 71 -15.99 -0.22 6.40
C LYS A 71 -15.11 -1.47 6.18
N ASP A 72 -15.30 -2.16 5.07
CA ASP A 72 -14.57 -3.39 4.72
C ASP A 72 -13.33 -3.14 3.85
N GLY A 73 -13.05 -1.89 3.43
CA GLY A 73 -11.94 -1.56 2.56
C GLY A 73 -12.06 -2.08 1.11
N ASN A 74 -13.27 -2.44 0.68
CA ASN A 74 -13.50 -3.07 -0.63
C ASN A 74 -14.05 -2.14 -1.71
N LYS A 75 -14.46 -0.91 -1.34
CA LYS A 75 -15.01 0.07 -2.28
C LYS A 75 -13.88 0.85 -2.97
N ILE A 76 -13.10 0.15 -3.80
CA ILE A 76 -12.00 0.71 -4.58
C ILE A 76 -12.27 0.44 -6.05
N TYR A 77 -12.11 1.46 -6.90
CA TYR A 77 -12.43 1.41 -8.32
C TYR A 77 -11.19 1.69 -9.14
N PHE A 78 -10.92 0.82 -10.10
CA PHE A 78 -9.79 0.92 -11.00
C PHE A 78 -10.25 1.34 -12.39
N GLY A 79 -9.79 2.49 -12.86
CA GLY A 79 -10.03 2.96 -14.22
C GLY A 79 -9.09 2.28 -15.20
N LYS A 80 -9.42 2.36 -16.50
CA LYS A 80 -8.51 1.95 -17.56
C LYS A 80 -7.59 3.12 -17.96
N PRO A 81 -6.42 2.84 -18.58
CA PRO A 81 -5.59 3.89 -19.16
C PRO A 81 -6.35 4.64 -20.26
N ILE A 82 -6.54 5.95 -20.09
CA ILE A 82 -7.27 6.80 -21.02
C ILE A 82 -6.42 8.04 -21.34
N ILE A 83 -6.47 8.48 -22.60
CA ILE A 83 -5.96 9.77 -23.08
C ILE A 83 -7.16 10.67 -23.34
N TYR A 84 -7.05 11.91 -22.90
CA TYR A 84 -7.96 12.99 -23.22
C TYR A 84 -7.25 13.89 -24.23
N ASP A 85 -7.67 13.85 -25.48
CA ASP A 85 -7.30 14.82 -26.50
C ASP A 85 -8.40 15.89 -26.59
N ASP A 86 -8.11 17.04 -27.23
CA ASP A 86 -8.98 18.23 -27.19
C ASP A 86 -10.45 17.95 -27.60
N ASP A 87 -10.70 16.96 -28.44
CA ASP A 87 -12.03 16.66 -28.99
C ASP A 87 -12.60 15.27 -28.58
N ALA A 88 -11.79 14.38 -28.04
CA ALA A 88 -12.23 13.01 -27.71
C ALA A 88 -11.36 12.33 -26.66
N SER A 89 -11.96 11.38 -25.95
CA SER A 89 -11.21 10.48 -25.07
C SER A 89 -11.14 9.08 -25.68
N HIS A 90 -9.97 8.45 -25.60
CA HIS A 90 -9.77 7.08 -26.07
C HIS A 90 -8.83 6.29 -25.14
N TYR A 91 -8.84 4.97 -25.28
CA TYR A 91 -7.94 4.14 -24.49
C TYR A 91 -6.50 4.38 -24.92
N MET A 92 -5.63 4.62 -23.91
CA MET A 92 -4.19 4.77 -24.11
C MET A 92 -3.57 3.42 -24.48
N LEU A 93 -2.95 3.31 -25.64
CA LEU A 93 -2.15 2.15 -26.00
C LEU A 93 -0.72 2.30 -25.45
N PRO A 94 -0.05 1.19 -25.02
CA PRO A 94 1.32 1.27 -24.51
C PRO A 94 2.30 1.88 -25.49
N ASN A 95 2.19 1.55 -26.80
CA ASN A 95 3.04 2.14 -27.82
C ASN A 95 2.83 3.66 -27.95
N GLU A 96 1.60 4.12 -27.82
CA GLU A 96 1.27 5.56 -27.84
C GLU A 96 1.89 6.27 -26.62
N ALA A 97 1.86 5.65 -25.45
CA ALA A 97 2.52 6.18 -24.25
C ALA A 97 4.04 6.34 -24.46
N ARG A 98 4.70 5.40 -25.18
CA ARG A 98 6.13 5.54 -25.52
C ARG A 98 6.39 6.70 -26.49
N LEU A 99 5.57 6.84 -27.54
CA LEU A 99 5.76 7.84 -28.57
C LEU A 99 5.47 9.28 -28.08
N ARG A 100 4.53 9.42 -27.14
CA ARG A 100 4.12 10.74 -26.60
C ARG A 100 4.82 11.09 -25.28
N ASP A 101 5.83 10.32 -24.85
CA ASP A 101 6.52 10.49 -23.57
C ASP A 101 5.54 10.53 -22.37
N MET A 102 4.51 9.67 -22.39
CA MET A 102 3.48 9.58 -21.36
C MET A 102 3.70 8.38 -20.44
N THR A 103 3.06 8.43 -19.27
CA THR A 103 3.00 7.28 -18.36
C THR A 103 1.75 6.45 -18.65
N TYR A 104 1.95 5.16 -18.97
CA TYR A 104 0.86 4.20 -19.14
C TYR A 104 0.31 3.84 -17.75
N GLY A 105 -0.82 4.43 -17.37
CA GLY A 105 -1.35 4.32 -16.02
C GLY A 105 -2.87 4.38 -15.94
N MET A 106 -3.41 3.77 -14.89
CA MET A 106 -4.82 3.79 -14.54
C MET A 106 -5.09 4.78 -13.39
N THR A 107 -6.31 5.29 -13.34
CA THR A 107 -6.80 6.08 -12.21
C THR A 107 -7.40 5.16 -11.15
N ILE A 108 -7.17 5.48 -9.88
CA ILE A 108 -7.76 4.77 -8.76
C ILE A 108 -8.65 5.74 -8.00
N HIS A 109 -9.87 5.29 -7.71
CA HIS A 109 -10.86 6.00 -6.92
C HIS A 109 -11.32 5.08 -5.79
N TYR A 110 -11.79 5.66 -4.70
CA TYR A 110 -12.34 4.92 -3.57
C TYR A 110 -13.46 5.73 -2.91
N ASP A 111 -14.35 5.03 -2.22
CA ASP A 111 -15.39 5.70 -1.44
C ASP A 111 -14.89 5.94 -0.01
N VAL A 112 -15.38 7.00 0.62
CA VAL A 112 -15.10 7.33 2.01
C VAL A 112 -16.40 7.39 2.77
N ASP A 113 -16.57 6.56 3.78
CA ASP A 113 -17.69 6.62 4.70
C ASP A 113 -17.20 7.33 5.98
N VAL A 114 -17.89 8.39 6.39
CA VAL A 114 -17.56 9.19 7.57
C VAL A 114 -18.72 9.13 8.56
N GLU A 115 -18.42 8.80 9.80
CA GLU A 115 -19.37 8.78 10.91
C GLU A 115 -18.97 9.86 11.92
N PHE A 116 -19.88 10.81 12.16
CA PHE A 116 -19.72 11.83 13.19
C PHE A 116 -20.58 11.47 14.39
N THR A 117 -20.02 11.62 15.57
CA THR A 117 -20.71 11.47 16.85
C THR A 117 -20.47 12.73 17.67
N ASP A 118 -21.52 13.49 17.90
CA ASP A 118 -21.49 14.74 18.66
C ASP A 118 -22.33 14.57 19.94
N ILE A 119 -21.75 14.85 21.11
CA ILE A 119 -22.45 14.91 22.40
C ILE A 119 -22.97 16.32 22.54
N LEU A 120 -24.28 16.46 22.58
CA LEU A 120 -24.96 17.76 22.69
C LEU A 120 -25.13 18.15 24.17
N ASP A 121 -24.78 19.40 24.51
CA ASP A 121 -25.11 19.97 25.81
C ASP A 121 -26.62 20.26 25.91
N GLU A 122 -27.19 20.37 27.10
CA GLU A 122 -28.65 20.48 27.33
C GLU A 122 -29.31 21.63 26.57
N ASN A 123 -28.55 22.69 26.26
CA ASN A 123 -29.03 23.89 25.57
C ASN A 123 -28.55 24.01 24.10
N GLU A 124 -27.83 23.02 23.58
CA GLU A 124 -27.39 23.03 22.17
C GLU A 124 -28.50 22.49 21.27
N GLU A 125 -28.85 23.27 20.24
CA GLU A 125 -29.69 22.78 19.15
C GLU A 125 -28.90 21.84 18.26
N PRO A 126 -29.49 20.70 17.83
CA PRO A 126 -28.83 19.78 16.91
C PRO A 126 -28.46 20.51 15.61
N ALA A 127 -27.23 20.35 15.16
CA ALA A 127 -26.77 20.95 13.92
C ALA A 127 -27.66 20.48 12.76
N MET A 128 -28.47 21.36 12.22
CA MET A 128 -29.30 21.08 11.06
C MET A 128 -28.40 20.98 9.83
N VAL A 129 -28.43 19.82 9.16
CA VAL A 129 -27.77 19.66 7.85
C VAL A 129 -28.63 20.39 6.82
N GLY A 130 -28.25 21.61 6.49
CA GLY A 130 -28.99 22.48 5.56
C GLY A 130 -28.27 23.80 5.29
N GLY A 131 -26.97 23.89 5.58
CA GLY A 131 -26.13 25.05 5.24
C GLY A 131 -25.12 24.67 4.18
N ASP A 132 -25.13 25.45 3.09
CA ASP A 132 -24.20 25.42 1.94
C ASP A 132 -22.90 24.61 2.15
N SER A 133 -22.87 23.42 1.62
CA SER A 133 -21.69 22.56 1.59
C SER A 133 -20.52 23.12 0.73
N SER A 134 -20.73 24.30 0.11
CA SER A 134 -19.71 24.99 -0.69
C SER A 134 -18.45 25.37 0.11
N HIS A 135 -18.58 25.71 1.40
CA HIS A 135 -17.45 26.12 2.22
C HIS A 135 -16.51 24.98 2.66
N ILE A 136 -16.98 23.74 2.70
CA ILE A 136 -16.13 22.58 3.07
C ILE A 136 -15.26 22.14 1.87
N VAL A 137 -15.81 22.26 0.67
CA VAL A 137 -15.10 21.93 -0.57
C VAL A 137 -13.98 22.93 -0.86
N ASP A 138 -14.19 24.22 -0.57
CA ASP A 138 -13.18 25.27 -0.78
C ASP A 138 -11.95 25.10 0.13
N ASN A 139 -12.13 24.65 1.37
CA ASN A 139 -11.02 24.41 2.29
C ASN A 139 -10.18 23.18 1.95
N LEU A 140 -10.79 22.12 1.43
CA LEU A 140 -10.06 20.92 0.96
C LEU A 140 -9.22 21.20 -0.30
N ASN A 141 -9.68 22.08 -1.18
CA ASN A 141 -8.93 22.50 -2.36
C ASN A 141 -7.74 23.42 -2.05
N TYR A 142 -7.77 24.13 -0.92
CA TYR A 142 -6.69 25.05 -0.52
C TYR A 142 -5.45 24.32 0.03
N GLU A 143 -5.61 23.19 0.70
CA GLU A 143 -4.49 22.43 1.27
C GLU A 143 -3.76 21.53 0.25
N GLN A 144 -4.42 21.06 -0.81
CA GLN A 144 -3.76 20.33 -1.89
C GLN A 144 -2.76 21.18 -2.71
N GLY A 145 -2.92 22.53 -2.68
CA GLY A 145 -1.98 23.46 -3.31
C GLY A 145 -0.64 23.64 -2.57
N MET A 146 -0.53 23.25 -1.31
CA MET A 146 0.61 23.59 -0.44
C MET A 146 1.72 22.52 -0.40
N PHE A 147 1.52 21.34 -0.96
CA PHE A 147 2.49 20.23 -0.87
C PHE A 147 3.42 20.05 -2.09
N MET A 148 3.40 20.97 -3.07
CA MET A 148 4.30 20.95 -4.21
C MET A 148 5.25 22.16 -4.19
N GLY A 149 6.21 22.13 -3.26
CA GLY A 149 7.34 23.06 -3.24
C GLY A 149 8.51 22.55 -4.07
N GLY A 150 8.80 23.18 -5.20
CA GLY A 150 9.99 22.90 -5.99
C GLY A 150 10.02 23.73 -7.28
N ASN A 151 10.94 24.70 -7.31
CA ASN A 151 11.20 25.61 -8.43
C ASN A 151 11.49 24.91 -9.74
N GLU A 152 10.62 25.02 -10.76
CA GLU A 152 11.02 24.94 -12.18
C GLU A 152 10.06 25.67 -13.11
N LYS A 153 10.64 26.64 -13.82
CA LYS A 153 10.30 27.36 -15.08
C LYS A 153 8.82 27.60 -15.47
N LYS A 154 8.50 28.90 -15.55
CA LYS A 154 7.17 29.52 -15.75
C LYS A 154 6.34 29.05 -16.97
N ASP A 155 6.91 28.44 -18.00
CA ASP A 155 6.18 28.06 -19.21
C ASP A 155 5.54 26.67 -19.17
N ARG A 156 6.07 25.74 -18.33
CA ARG A 156 5.39 24.47 -18.00
C ARG A 156 4.19 24.67 -17.07
N LYS A 157 4.22 25.71 -16.22
CA LYS A 157 3.12 25.99 -15.27
C LYS A 157 1.79 26.37 -15.95
N LYS A 158 1.80 27.00 -17.12
CA LYS A 158 0.56 27.37 -17.82
C LYS A 158 -0.13 26.16 -18.47
N ARG A 159 0.63 25.21 -19.05
CA ARG A 159 0.05 23.97 -19.61
C ARG A 159 -0.42 23.00 -18.53
N ALA A 160 0.39 22.84 -17.45
CA ALA A 160 0.00 22.01 -16.32
C ALA A 160 -1.21 22.56 -15.56
N LYS A 161 -1.33 23.91 -15.42
CA LYS A 161 -2.48 24.54 -14.79
C LYS A 161 -3.78 24.34 -15.58
N LYS A 162 -3.73 24.41 -16.91
CA LYS A 162 -4.89 24.17 -17.76
C LYS A 162 -5.34 22.71 -17.73
N GLN A 163 -4.41 21.75 -17.70
CA GLN A 163 -4.72 20.32 -17.54
C GLN A 163 -5.24 19.98 -16.14
N VAL A 164 -4.77 20.66 -15.08
CA VAL A 164 -5.27 20.46 -13.72
C VAL A 164 -6.65 21.11 -13.54
N GLU A 165 -6.92 22.24 -14.17
CA GLU A 165 -8.25 22.88 -14.11
C GLU A 165 -9.31 22.12 -14.91
N GLU A 166 -8.97 21.46 -16.01
CA GLU A 166 -9.91 20.60 -16.76
C GLU A 166 -10.17 19.27 -16.05
N VAL A 167 -9.17 18.68 -15.41
CA VAL A 167 -9.31 17.45 -14.60
C VAL A 167 -10.10 17.73 -13.31
N THR A 168 -10.01 18.93 -12.72
CA THR A 168 -10.80 19.31 -11.52
C THR A 168 -12.24 19.65 -11.84
N ALA A 169 -12.58 20.10 -13.06
CA ALA A 169 -13.97 20.38 -13.43
C ALA A 169 -14.81 19.11 -13.64
N GLU A 170 -14.22 17.99 -14.03
CA GLU A 170 -14.93 16.70 -14.17
C GLU A 170 -14.92 15.85 -12.88
N GLN A 171 -14.11 16.22 -11.90
CA GLN A 171 -14.03 15.56 -10.58
C GLN A 171 -14.87 16.29 -9.53
N SER A 172 -16.07 16.72 -9.88
CA SER A 172 -17.06 17.04 -8.86
C SER A 172 -17.32 15.75 -8.06
N VAL A 173 -16.69 15.63 -6.90
CA VAL A 173 -16.98 14.60 -5.91
C VAL A 173 -18.49 14.65 -5.70
N LEU A 174 -19.20 13.63 -6.17
CA LEU A 174 -20.63 13.48 -5.95
C LEU A 174 -20.80 13.18 -4.47
N ILE A 175 -20.91 14.24 -3.66
CA ILE A 175 -21.34 14.13 -2.27
C ILE A 175 -22.81 13.74 -2.33
N LYS A 176 -23.09 12.45 -2.29
CA LYS A 176 -24.42 11.95 -1.99
C LYS A 176 -24.58 12.06 -0.49
N GLU A 177 -25.19 13.18 -0.07
CA GLU A 177 -25.67 13.32 1.29
C GLU A 177 -26.79 12.32 1.56
N LEU A 178 -26.43 11.11 1.96
CA LEU A 178 -27.30 10.21 2.69
C LEU A 178 -27.06 10.49 4.18
N THR A 179 -27.55 11.66 4.62
CA THR A 179 -27.45 12.04 6.02
C THR A 179 -28.51 11.31 6.82
N THR A 180 -28.16 10.18 7.39
CA THR A 180 -29.00 9.56 8.42
C THR A 180 -28.69 10.28 9.74
N GLN A 181 -29.61 11.11 10.20
CA GLN A 181 -29.53 11.71 11.54
C GLN A 181 -30.28 10.82 12.51
N SER A 182 -29.63 10.38 13.55
CA SER A 182 -30.28 9.76 14.70
C SER A 182 -29.81 10.45 15.98
N ILE A 183 -30.76 10.82 16.83
CA ILE A 183 -30.45 11.31 18.16
C ILE A 183 -30.78 10.19 19.12
N GLN A 184 -29.80 9.77 19.92
CA GLN A 184 -29.93 8.73 20.93
C GLN A 184 -29.52 9.30 22.28
N GLU A 185 -30.07 8.77 23.36
CA GLU A 185 -29.61 9.05 24.71
C GLU A 185 -28.51 8.03 25.09
N ASP A 186 -27.38 8.54 25.53
CA ASP A 186 -26.28 7.73 26.04
C ASP A 186 -26.63 7.16 27.44
N ILE A 187 -25.85 6.19 27.91
CA ILE A 187 -25.94 5.54 29.24
C ILE A 187 -25.99 6.58 30.38
N HIS A 188 -25.45 7.76 30.15
CA HIS A 188 -25.45 8.90 31.09
C HIS A 188 -26.57 9.89 30.89
N GLY A 189 -27.58 9.61 30.03
CA GLY A 189 -28.71 10.50 29.75
C GLY A 189 -28.36 11.73 28.91
N ARG A 190 -27.19 11.72 28.25
CA ARG A 190 -26.75 12.80 27.34
C ARG A 190 -27.28 12.53 25.94
N ARG A 191 -27.71 13.62 25.26
CA ARG A 191 -28.13 13.51 23.86
C ARG A 191 -26.91 13.36 22.95
N VAL A 192 -26.87 12.30 22.18
CA VAL A 192 -25.83 12.02 21.21
C VAL A 192 -26.41 12.06 19.81
N GLN A 193 -25.84 12.91 18.97
CA GLN A 193 -26.21 13.02 17.55
C GLN A 193 -25.22 12.20 16.72
N HIS A 194 -25.74 11.23 15.96
CA HIS A 194 -24.99 10.49 14.98
C HIS A 194 -25.32 11.00 13.57
N ARG A 195 -24.28 11.31 12.81
CA ARG A 195 -24.40 11.73 11.40
C ARG A 195 -23.48 10.89 10.55
N THR A 196 -23.94 10.44 9.39
CA THR A 196 -23.14 9.70 8.43
C THR A 196 -23.05 10.44 7.11
N LEU A 197 -21.87 10.47 6.51
CA LEU A 197 -21.59 11.08 5.22
C LEU A 197 -20.83 10.08 4.36
N THR A 198 -21.26 9.87 3.12
CA THR A 198 -20.52 9.05 2.16
C THR A 198 -20.07 9.92 0.99
N MET A 199 -18.77 9.91 0.75
CA MET A 199 -18.16 10.53 -0.43
C MET A 199 -17.82 9.43 -1.42
N GLU A 200 -18.42 9.47 -2.61
CA GLU A 200 -18.20 8.47 -3.65
C GLU A 200 -17.07 8.87 -4.60
N LYS A 201 -16.29 7.90 -5.04
CA LYS A 201 -15.28 8.05 -6.08
C LYS A 201 -14.22 9.14 -5.82
N VAL A 202 -13.78 9.24 -4.58
CA VAL A 202 -12.67 10.12 -4.23
C VAL A 202 -11.41 9.67 -4.98
N TYR A 203 -10.75 10.60 -5.67
CA TYR A 203 -9.56 10.31 -6.45
C TYR A 203 -8.35 10.04 -5.54
N LEU A 204 -7.77 8.83 -5.64
CA LEU A 204 -6.56 8.46 -4.93
C LEU A 204 -5.30 8.89 -5.67
N GLY A 205 -5.29 8.64 -6.98
CA GLY A 205 -4.13 8.94 -7.79
C GLY A 205 -4.11 8.16 -9.11
N ARG A 206 -3.06 8.41 -9.91
CA ARG A 206 -2.76 7.66 -11.13
C ARG A 206 -1.60 6.71 -10.86
N PHE A 207 -1.82 5.43 -11.14
CA PHE A 207 -0.83 4.38 -10.94
C PHE A 207 -0.38 3.79 -12.28
N PRO A 208 0.92 3.54 -12.47
CA PRO A 208 1.40 2.90 -13.69
C PRO A 208 0.86 1.48 -13.81
N VAL A 209 0.45 1.09 -15.00
CA VAL A 209 -0.04 -0.24 -15.32
C VAL A 209 1.10 -1.08 -15.85
N MET A 210 1.29 -2.27 -15.25
CA MET A 210 2.27 -3.24 -15.76
C MET A 210 1.73 -3.89 -17.04
N LEU A 211 2.54 -3.94 -18.08
CA LEU A 211 2.17 -4.54 -19.35
C LEU A 211 1.84 -6.02 -19.16
N GLN A 212 0.76 -6.44 -19.82
CA GLN A 212 0.19 -7.78 -19.77
C GLN A 212 -0.29 -8.23 -18.36
N SER A 213 -0.46 -7.30 -17.41
CA SER A 213 -1.22 -7.56 -16.18
C SER A 213 -2.73 -7.55 -16.46
N ASP A 214 -3.53 -7.95 -15.48
CA ASP A 214 -5.01 -7.98 -15.57
C ASP A 214 -5.64 -6.60 -15.82
N TYR A 215 -4.91 -5.53 -15.52
CA TYR A 215 -5.31 -4.13 -15.73
C TYR A 215 -4.83 -3.56 -17.07
N CYS A 216 -4.00 -4.31 -17.81
CA CYS A 216 -3.48 -3.91 -19.10
C CYS A 216 -4.52 -4.17 -20.20
N ILE A 217 -4.70 -3.20 -21.10
CA ILE A 217 -5.63 -3.33 -22.24
C ILE A 217 -5.23 -4.49 -23.17
N LEU A 218 -3.93 -4.84 -23.19
CA LEU A 218 -3.39 -5.85 -24.11
C LEU A 218 -3.47 -7.29 -23.57
N GLN A 219 -3.89 -7.51 -22.34
CA GLN A 219 -3.79 -8.81 -21.65
C GLN A 219 -4.49 -9.96 -22.39
N GLU A 220 -5.72 -9.74 -22.83
CA GLU A 220 -6.55 -10.78 -23.46
C GLU A 220 -6.38 -10.87 -24.98
N LEU A 221 -5.54 -10.01 -25.55
CA LEU A 221 -5.39 -9.92 -26.99
C LEU A 221 -4.38 -10.95 -27.52
N PRO A 222 -4.69 -11.62 -28.66
CA PRO A 222 -3.75 -12.52 -29.31
C PRO A 222 -2.52 -11.75 -29.82
N LYS A 223 -1.39 -12.45 -29.98
CA LYS A 223 -0.09 -11.86 -30.38
C LYS A 223 -0.18 -11.03 -31.68
N GLU A 224 -1.02 -11.46 -32.62
CA GLU A 224 -1.20 -10.76 -33.90
C GLU A 224 -1.90 -9.42 -33.73
N MET A 225 -2.94 -9.36 -32.88
CA MET A 225 -3.62 -8.10 -32.58
C MET A 225 -2.72 -7.14 -31.81
N ARG A 226 -1.95 -7.63 -30.85
CA ARG A 226 -0.95 -6.79 -30.14
C ARG A 226 0.08 -6.20 -31.09
N PHE A 227 0.54 -6.99 -32.05
CA PHE A 227 1.45 -6.52 -33.09
C PHE A 227 0.84 -5.44 -33.98
N ASN A 228 -0.43 -5.56 -34.36
CA ASN A 228 -1.14 -4.53 -35.13
C ASN A 228 -1.33 -3.23 -34.33
N MET A 229 -1.32 -3.30 -33.01
CA MET A 229 -1.36 -2.14 -32.11
C MET A 229 0.03 -1.53 -31.84
N GLY A 230 1.08 -2.00 -32.54
CA GLY A 230 2.42 -1.48 -32.45
C GLY A 230 3.34 -2.17 -31.44
N GLU A 231 2.89 -3.27 -30.81
CA GLU A 231 3.71 -4.01 -29.86
C GLU A 231 4.55 -5.10 -30.54
N CYS A 232 5.68 -5.44 -29.96
CA CYS A 232 6.51 -6.54 -30.46
C CYS A 232 5.81 -7.90 -30.28
N LYS A 233 5.87 -8.76 -31.30
CA LYS A 233 5.30 -10.13 -31.24
C LYS A 233 5.83 -10.98 -30.09
N ASN A 234 7.07 -10.72 -29.67
CA ASN A 234 7.77 -11.46 -28.62
C ASN A 234 7.79 -10.72 -27.29
N ASP A 235 7.02 -9.64 -27.14
CA ASP A 235 6.91 -8.93 -25.88
C ASP A 235 6.17 -9.79 -24.86
N LEU A 236 6.84 -10.02 -23.72
CA LEU A 236 6.33 -10.84 -22.61
C LEU A 236 5.64 -9.99 -21.54
N GLY A 237 5.75 -8.67 -21.57
CA GLY A 237 5.23 -7.78 -20.54
C GLY A 237 6.05 -7.79 -19.24
N GLY A 238 5.41 -7.49 -18.11
CA GLY A 238 6.06 -7.49 -16.79
C GLY A 238 6.90 -6.25 -16.50
N TYR A 239 6.69 -5.16 -17.23
CA TYR A 239 7.37 -3.87 -17.04
C TYR A 239 6.39 -2.70 -17.14
N PHE A 240 6.85 -1.51 -16.82
CA PHE A 240 6.07 -0.26 -16.85
C PHE A 240 6.58 0.66 -17.94
N ILE A 241 5.69 1.53 -18.44
CA ILE A 241 6.05 2.68 -19.26
C ILE A 241 5.80 3.94 -18.45
N ILE A 242 6.88 4.65 -18.10
CA ILE A 242 6.85 5.86 -17.28
C ILE A 242 7.58 6.96 -18.05
N ASP A 243 6.88 8.04 -18.35
CA ASP A 243 7.41 9.15 -19.16
C ASP A 243 8.05 8.65 -20.47
N GLY A 244 7.32 7.79 -21.18
CA GLY A 244 7.76 7.18 -22.45
C GLY A 244 8.85 6.13 -22.33
N LYS A 245 9.41 5.88 -21.15
CA LYS A 245 10.53 4.97 -20.93
C LYS A 245 10.07 3.68 -20.27
N GLU A 246 10.58 2.56 -20.78
CA GLU A 246 10.35 1.25 -20.21
C GLU A 246 11.15 1.07 -18.91
N LYS A 247 10.48 0.70 -17.85
CA LYS A 247 11.07 0.51 -16.52
C LYS A 247 10.59 -0.78 -15.90
N THR A 248 11.49 -1.52 -15.25
CA THR A 248 11.16 -2.74 -14.53
C THR A 248 11.60 -2.66 -13.07
N VAL A 249 10.93 -3.42 -12.23
CA VAL A 249 11.34 -3.62 -10.84
C VAL A 249 12.38 -4.73 -10.82
N VAL A 250 13.56 -4.45 -10.27
CA VAL A 250 14.61 -5.47 -10.11
C VAL A 250 14.35 -6.24 -8.82
N PRO A 251 14.07 -7.55 -8.89
CA PRO A 251 13.88 -8.37 -7.70
C PRO A 251 15.18 -8.47 -6.91
N GLN A 252 15.06 -8.43 -5.59
CA GLN A 252 16.19 -8.59 -4.68
C GLN A 252 15.98 -9.81 -3.81
N GLU A 253 16.99 -10.66 -3.73
CA GLU A 253 17.00 -11.82 -2.84
C GLU A 253 17.29 -11.35 -1.40
N LYS A 254 16.51 -11.85 -0.46
CA LYS A 254 16.70 -11.66 0.99
C LYS A 254 16.72 -13.01 1.69
N PHE A 255 17.35 -13.04 2.87
CA PHE A 255 17.16 -14.16 3.78
C PHE A 255 15.69 -14.31 4.17
N GLY A 256 15.19 -15.54 4.16
CA GLY A 256 13.81 -15.84 4.58
C GLY A 256 13.58 -15.42 6.04
N ASN A 257 12.39 -14.86 6.29
CA ASN A 257 11.97 -14.51 7.64
C ASN A 257 11.47 -15.74 8.39
N ASN A 258 11.56 -15.72 9.73
CA ASN A 258 11.09 -16.80 10.60
C ASN A 258 11.74 -18.16 10.32
N MET A 259 12.93 -18.18 9.72
CA MET A 259 13.73 -19.38 9.47
C MET A 259 15.00 -19.35 10.33
N MET A 260 15.42 -20.51 10.80
CA MET A 260 16.65 -20.64 11.58
C MET A 260 17.84 -20.85 10.64
N TYR A 261 18.84 -19.97 10.75
CA TYR A 261 20.09 -20.04 10.01
C TYR A 261 21.22 -20.38 10.96
N ILE A 262 21.93 -21.47 10.70
CA ILE A 262 23.09 -21.90 11.46
C ILE A 262 24.32 -21.68 10.60
N ARG A 263 25.32 -20.98 11.14
CA ARG A 263 26.55 -20.69 10.42
C ARG A 263 27.75 -20.67 11.37
N LYS A 264 28.94 -20.84 10.80
CA LYS A 264 30.18 -20.51 11.49
C LYS A 264 30.25 -18.98 11.63
N ASP A 265 30.52 -18.49 12.85
CA ASP A 265 30.62 -17.04 13.07
C ASP A 265 31.95 -16.52 12.48
N ASN A 266 31.92 -15.30 11.94
CA ASN A 266 33.11 -14.62 11.43
C ASN A 266 33.89 -13.88 12.53
N ASP A 267 33.28 -13.73 13.72
CA ASP A 267 33.91 -13.11 14.88
C ASP A 267 34.68 -14.17 15.66
N GLU A 268 35.98 -13.95 15.87
CA GLU A 268 36.86 -14.88 16.60
C GLU A 268 36.36 -15.22 18.02
N ARG A 269 35.51 -14.37 18.60
CA ARG A 269 34.90 -14.59 19.91
C ARG A 269 33.85 -15.71 19.92
N TYR A 270 33.33 -16.08 18.77
CA TYR A 270 32.26 -17.06 18.63
C TYR A 270 32.64 -18.13 17.59
N LEU A 271 32.29 -19.37 17.88
CA LEU A 271 32.54 -20.50 16.98
C LEU A 271 31.42 -20.66 15.97
N PHE A 272 30.19 -20.65 16.47
CA PHE A 272 28.97 -20.84 15.66
C PHE A 272 27.88 -19.90 16.13
N SER A 273 26.99 -19.54 15.24
CA SER A 273 25.79 -18.78 15.53
C SER A 273 24.56 -19.42 14.91
N ALA A 274 23.44 -19.42 15.61
CA ALA A 274 22.11 -19.73 15.11
C ALA A 274 21.27 -18.45 15.20
N GLU A 275 20.74 -17.99 14.08
CA GLU A 275 20.01 -16.73 13.98
C GLU A 275 18.60 -16.95 13.44
N ILE A 276 17.62 -16.26 14.00
CA ILE A 276 16.25 -16.19 13.51
C ILE A 276 15.87 -14.72 13.37
N ARG A 277 15.43 -14.35 12.16
CA ARG A 277 14.82 -13.04 11.89
C ARG A 277 13.32 -13.16 12.09
N SER A 278 12.85 -12.78 13.27
CA SER A 278 11.43 -12.86 13.63
C SER A 278 10.66 -11.71 13.05
N VAL A 279 9.60 -12.04 12.32
CA VAL A 279 8.67 -11.08 11.70
C VAL A 279 7.27 -11.46 12.14
N SER A 280 6.52 -10.48 12.61
CA SER A 280 5.10 -10.62 12.94
C SER A 280 4.26 -10.68 11.68
N GLU A 281 3.06 -11.24 11.77
CA GLU A 281 2.03 -11.12 10.73
C GLU A 281 1.63 -9.66 10.49
N ASN A 282 1.71 -8.83 11.52
CA ASN A 282 1.50 -7.40 11.39
C ASN A 282 2.74 -6.72 10.80
N VAL A 283 2.63 -6.26 9.55
CA VAL A 283 3.72 -5.64 8.77
C VAL A 283 4.26 -4.35 9.41
N SER A 284 3.47 -3.66 10.22
CA SER A 284 3.90 -2.43 10.91
C SER A 284 4.93 -2.67 12.02
N LYS A 285 5.06 -3.92 12.51
CA LYS A 285 6.03 -4.26 13.55
C LYS A 285 7.43 -4.45 12.95
N PRO A 286 8.48 -3.88 13.60
CA PRO A 286 9.84 -4.01 13.10
C PRO A 286 10.35 -5.45 13.19
N VAL A 287 11.15 -5.85 12.21
CA VAL A 287 11.88 -7.13 12.22
C VAL A 287 12.84 -7.17 13.41
N ARG A 288 12.84 -8.28 14.15
CA ARG A 288 13.75 -8.53 15.28
C ARG A 288 14.59 -9.77 15.01
N THR A 289 15.89 -9.65 15.19
CA THR A 289 16.82 -10.77 15.05
C THR A 289 17.23 -11.28 16.42
N LEU A 290 16.96 -12.55 16.68
CA LEU A 290 17.48 -13.27 17.86
C LEU A 290 18.64 -14.14 17.39
N ALA A 291 19.78 -14.07 18.10
CA ALA A 291 20.92 -14.89 17.78
C ALA A 291 21.41 -15.64 19.03
N VAL A 292 21.55 -16.96 18.89
CA VAL A 292 22.20 -17.83 19.90
C VAL A 292 23.59 -18.14 19.40
N LYS A 293 24.62 -17.85 20.21
CA LYS A 293 26.02 -17.95 19.82
C LYS A 293 26.79 -18.86 20.76
N LEU A 294 27.65 -19.71 20.18
CA LEU A 294 28.59 -20.52 20.93
C LEU A 294 29.90 -19.75 21.09
N GLN A 295 30.25 -19.40 22.31
CA GLN A 295 31.43 -18.63 22.65
C GLN A 295 32.72 -19.48 22.47
N ALA A 296 33.75 -18.88 21.89
CA ALA A 296 35.08 -19.50 21.86
C ALA A 296 35.73 -19.43 23.25
N PRO A 297 36.54 -20.45 23.64
CA PRO A 297 37.33 -20.38 24.87
C PRO A 297 38.25 -19.17 24.86
N ASN A 298 38.34 -18.45 25.96
CA ASN A 298 39.25 -17.35 26.11
C ASN A 298 40.01 -17.44 27.47
N ALA A 299 40.92 -16.51 27.71
CA ALA A 299 41.73 -16.50 28.95
C ALA A 299 40.90 -16.45 30.25
N SER A 300 39.69 -15.86 30.20
CA SER A 300 38.78 -15.75 31.32
C SER A 300 37.84 -16.94 31.47
N TYR A 301 37.53 -17.63 30.36
CA TYR A 301 36.59 -18.74 30.34
C TYR A 301 37.17 -19.88 29.48
N SER A 302 37.59 -20.95 30.18
CA SER A 302 38.12 -22.16 29.49
C SER A 302 37.03 -22.99 28.81
N GLN A 303 35.77 -22.81 29.21
CA GLN A 303 34.62 -23.57 28.72
C GLN A 303 33.89 -22.79 27.60
N LYS A 304 33.25 -23.53 26.70
CA LYS A 304 32.41 -22.97 25.63
C LYS A 304 31.05 -22.63 26.21
N ASN A 305 30.76 -21.35 26.37
CA ASN A 305 29.45 -20.88 26.85
C ASN A 305 28.51 -20.61 25.67
N ILE A 306 27.23 -20.86 25.88
CA ILE A 306 26.17 -20.49 24.94
C ILE A 306 25.56 -19.17 25.43
N VAL A 307 25.57 -18.16 24.59
CA VAL A 307 25.02 -16.84 24.87
C VAL A 307 23.96 -16.44 23.86
N VAL A 308 23.01 -15.66 24.29
CA VAL A 308 21.89 -15.17 23.47
C VAL A 308 22.02 -13.67 23.29
N ALA A 309 22.06 -13.21 22.07
CA ALA A 309 21.95 -11.81 21.71
C ALA A 309 20.47 -11.46 21.56
N ILE A 310 19.91 -10.81 22.57
CA ILE A 310 18.50 -10.42 22.61
C ILE A 310 18.37 -9.00 22.06
N PRO A 311 17.41 -8.72 21.17
CA PRO A 311 17.14 -7.36 20.70
C PRO A 311 16.96 -6.38 21.86
N ASN A 312 17.55 -5.19 21.74
CA ASN A 312 17.55 -4.12 22.76
C ASN A 312 18.32 -4.43 24.05
N VAL A 313 18.95 -5.58 24.19
CA VAL A 313 19.85 -5.89 25.31
C VAL A 313 21.30 -5.68 24.88
N ARG A 314 22.01 -4.80 25.58
CA ARG A 314 23.34 -4.31 25.18
C ARG A 314 24.43 -5.39 25.16
N LYS A 315 24.34 -6.37 26.08
CA LYS A 315 25.33 -7.45 26.17
C LYS A 315 24.64 -8.80 25.98
N PRO A 316 25.27 -9.78 25.30
CA PRO A 316 24.74 -11.13 25.20
C PRO A 316 24.56 -11.74 26.61
N VAL A 317 23.44 -12.45 26.81
CA VAL A 317 23.07 -13.07 28.08
C VAL A 317 23.31 -14.58 27.97
N PRO A 318 23.86 -15.27 29.00
CA PRO A 318 23.97 -16.72 28.99
C PRO A 318 22.60 -17.40 28.80
N LEU A 319 22.55 -18.44 27.96
CA LEU A 319 21.28 -19.09 27.57
C LEU A 319 20.47 -19.58 28.76
N PHE A 320 21.11 -20.19 29.74
CA PHE A 320 20.42 -20.72 30.94
C PHE A 320 19.79 -19.62 31.80
N ILE A 321 20.40 -18.44 31.84
CA ILE A 321 19.80 -17.29 32.54
C ILE A 321 18.51 -16.84 31.81
N VAL A 322 18.51 -16.88 30.47
CA VAL A 322 17.30 -16.57 29.71
C VAL A 322 16.18 -17.59 29.98
N PHE A 323 16.49 -18.88 30.05
CA PHE A 323 15.50 -19.91 30.41
C PHE A 323 14.95 -19.69 31.82
N ARG A 324 15.80 -19.39 32.81
CA ARG A 324 15.37 -19.06 34.16
C ARG A 324 14.44 -17.85 34.20
N ALA A 325 14.79 -16.80 33.43
CA ALA A 325 13.94 -15.61 33.32
C ALA A 325 12.58 -15.89 32.65
N LEU A 326 12.52 -16.89 31.79
CA LEU A 326 11.28 -17.36 31.13
C LEU A 326 10.47 -18.34 32.03
N GLY A 327 10.91 -18.62 33.24
CA GLY A 327 10.20 -19.46 34.20
C GLY A 327 10.57 -20.94 34.18
N ILE A 328 11.57 -21.35 33.43
CA ILE A 328 12.07 -22.72 33.43
C ILE A 328 13.10 -22.86 34.58
N LEU A 329 12.71 -23.48 35.67
CA LEU A 329 13.50 -23.55 36.90
C LEU A 329 14.28 -24.89 37.06
N SER A 330 13.84 -25.94 36.42
CA SER A 330 14.54 -27.23 36.42
C SER A 330 15.68 -27.24 35.39
N ASP A 331 16.71 -28.06 35.70
CA ASP A 331 17.81 -28.31 34.75
C ASP A 331 17.40 -29.31 33.66
#